data_8a016853ef0dc410d7dc0d17b46e3685
#
_entry.id   8a016853ef0dc410d7dc0d17b46e3685
#
_cell.length_a   1.000
_cell.length_b   1.000
_cell.length_c   1.000
_cell.angle_alpha   90.00
_cell.angle_beta   90.00
_cell.angle_gamma   90.00
#
_symmetry.space_group_name_H-M   'P 1'
#
loop_
_entity.id
_entity.type
_entity.pdbx_description
1 polymer ?
#
loop_
_entity_poly.entity_id
_entity_poly.type
_entity_poly.pdbx_seq_one_letter_code
_entity_poly.pdbx_strand_id
1 'polypeptide(L)'
;MWLAGKNKAPQIPLSLHVNKTTRCGPDLRLRHVLQQIQISRTDLQLGTNLQALIDSQNTPALPNAEIVLVLSNRKAAYGLTRALSVNPPIPTRCLALQPYLKKNPDRTRKDYDVEVARIVVNAKPDVVVLAGWMHILSERFLEIVEGRVALNDLETPAMPIPVINLHPALPGAFDGANAIKRAYEAFMKGEIEQSGCMVHRVVKDVDRGEPIIVREVTIEKGESLEALEERLHKVEHEIIVQATKKILEGCGVRYS
;
A
#
# COMPACT_ATOMS: atom_id res chain seq x y z
N MET A 1 -77.14 -30.54 -19.70
CA MET A 1 -77.08 -29.42 -20.67
C MET A 1 -76.29 -28.28 -20.01
N TRP A 2 -75.12 -28.06 -20.48
CA TRP A 2 -74.21 -26.90 -20.36
C TRP A 2 -72.77 -27.32 -20.51
N LEU A 3 -72.21 -26.75 -21.48
CA LEU A 3 -70.93 -27.11 -22.13
C LEU A 3 -69.72 -26.63 -21.34
N ALA A 4 -68.70 -27.45 -21.36
CA ALA A 4 -67.36 -27.16 -20.87
C ALA A 4 -66.63 -26.18 -21.85
N GLY A 5 -66.23 -25.02 -21.39
CA GLY A 5 -65.32 -24.14 -22.06
C GLY A 5 -63.86 -24.44 -21.60
N LYS A 6 -63.04 -24.99 -22.50
CA LYS A 6 -61.60 -25.17 -22.33
C LYS A 6 -60.88 -23.86 -22.72
N ASN A 7 -60.41 -23.13 -21.74
CA ASN A 7 -59.46 -22.02 -22.00
C ASN A 7 -58.04 -22.59 -22.14
N LYS A 8 -57.49 -22.55 -23.34
CA LYS A 8 -56.09 -22.75 -23.65
C LYS A 8 -55.31 -21.49 -23.27
N ALA A 9 -54.31 -21.66 -22.41
CA ALA A 9 -53.32 -20.62 -22.16
C ALA A 9 -52.43 -20.40 -23.39
N PRO A 10 -52.01 -19.16 -23.68
CA PRO A 10 -51.11 -18.86 -24.84
C PRO A 10 -49.70 -19.39 -24.56
N GLN A 11 -49.17 -20.16 -25.50
CA GLN A 11 -47.77 -20.58 -25.55
C GLN A 11 -46.94 -19.39 -25.99
N ILE A 12 -45.93 -19.05 -25.18
CA ILE A 12 -44.88 -18.10 -25.50
C ILE A 12 -43.79 -18.84 -26.32
N PRO A 13 -43.37 -18.35 -27.51
CA PRO A 13 -42.34 -19.03 -28.25
C PRO A 13 -40.96 -18.77 -27.63
N LEU A 14 -40.27 -19.88 -27.28
CA LEU A 14 -38.86 -19.93 -26.94
C LEU A 14 -38.03 -19.73 -28.21
N SER A 15 -37.54 -18.52 -28.47
CA SER A 15 -36.38 -18.31 -29.31
C SER A 15 -35.78 -16.92 -29.04
N LEU A 16 -35.11 -16.80 -27.93
CA LEU A 16 -34.11 -15.73 -27.74
C LEU A 16 -32.75 -16.32 -28.08
N HIS A 17 -32.33 -16.10 -29.32
CA HIS A 17 -30.94 -16.24 -29.73
C HIS A 17 -30.11 -15.24 -28.92
N VAL A 18 -29.42 -15.71 -27.89
CA VAL A 18 -28.38 -14.92 -27.22
C VAL A 18 -27.20 -14.89 -28.18
N ASN A 19 -27.04 -13.80 -28.88
CA ASN A 19 -25.83 -13.48 -29.60
C ASN A 19 -24.66 -13.36 -28.59
N LYS A 20 -23.94 -14.46 -28.41
CA LYS A 20 -22.63 -14.46 -27.78
C LYS A 20 -21.61 -13.94 -28.79
N THR A 21 -21.38 -12.66 -28.86
CA THR A 21 -20.11 -12.08 -29.32
C THR A 21 -20.05 -10.60 -28.92
N THR A 22 -19.95 -10.33 -27.65
CA THR A 22 -19.25 -9.11 -27.21
C THR A 22 -17.89 -9.61 -26.72
N ARG A 23 -16.88 -9.48 -27.58
CA ARG A 23 -15.49 -9.54 -27.12
C ARG A 23 -15.34 -8.39 -26.13
N CYS A 24 -15.33 -8.70 -24.83
CA CYS A 24 -14.77 -7.83 -23.84
C CYS A 24 -13.32 -7.59 -24.24
N GLY A 25 -13.01 -6.37 -24.65
CA GLY A 25 -11.63 -5.91 -24.70
C GLY A 25 -11.00 -6.07 -23.30
N PRO A 26 -9.69 -5.99 -23.18
CA PRO A 26 -9.02 -6.12 -21.86
C PRO A 26 -9.65 -5.09 -20.93
N ASP A 27 -10.27 -5.59 -19.86
CA ASP A 27 -10.90 -4.77 -18.81
C ASP A 27 -9.79 -3.91 -18.18
N LEU A 28 -9.70 -2.66 -18.61
CA LEU A 28 -8.76 -1.64 -18.11
C LEU A 28 -9.20 -1.20 -16.71
N ARG A 29 -9.25 -2.14 -15.76
CA ARG A 29 -9.54 -1.78 -14.36
C ARG A 29 -8.39 -0.96 -13.82
N LEU A 30 -8.69 0.24 -13.37
CA LEU A 30 -7.79 1.01 -12.55
C LEU A 30 -7.44 0.21 -11.29
N ARG A 31 -6.15 0.13 -10.99
CA ARG A 31 -5.63 -0.54 -9.80
C ARG A 31 -5.52 0.47 -8.67
N HIS A 32 -6.06 0.12 -7.53
CA HIS A 32 -6.13 1.01 -6.40
C HIS A 32 -4.93 0.83 -5.47
N VAL A 33 -4.22 1.92 -5.23
CA VAL A 33 -3.09 1.96 -4.29
C VAL A 33 -3.48 2.78 -3.07
N LEU A 34 -3.38 2.19 -1.89
CA LEU A 34 -3.46 2.92 -0.63
C LEU A 34 -2.05 3.25 -0.16
N GLN A 35 -1.80 4.54 0.06
CA GLN A 35 -0.53 5.02 0.60
C GLN A 35 -0.69 5.35 2.08
N GLN A 36 0.11 4.73 2.94
CA GLN A 36 0.25 5.14 4.34
C GLN A 36 1.55 5.91 4.53
N ILE A 37 1.48 7.09 5.14
CA ILE A 37 2.63 7.95 5.35
C ILE A 37 2.75 8.31 6.82
N GLN A 38 3.93 8.09 7.37
CA GLN A 38 4.36 8.72 8.61
C GLN A 38 5.65 9.49 8.38
N ILE A 39 5.82 10.61 9.08
CA ILE A 39 6.97 11.48 8.94
C ILE A 39 7.75 11.52 10.25
N SER A 40 9.06 11.32 10.17
CA SER A 40 10.04 11.60 11.22
C SER A 40 10.17 13.12 11.49
N ARG A 41 10.85 13.48 12.56
CA ARG A 41 10.88 14.83 13.16
C ARG A 41 11.69 15.88 12.41
N THR A 42 12.47 15.50 11.41
CA THR A 42 13.38 16.39 10.71
C THR A 42 13.12 16.35 9.21
N ASP A 43 12.82 17.52 8.66
CA ASP A 43 13.06 18.02 7.33
C ASP A 43 12.05 17.89 6.17
N LEU A 44 12.16 18.91 5.35
CA LEU A 44 11.52 19.24 4.08
C LEU A 44 11.49 18.11 3.02
N GLN A 45 12.23 17.02 3.22
CA GLN A 45 12.30 15.86 2.32
C GLN A 45 11.21 14.80 2.56
N LEU A 46 10.26 15.08 3.43
CA LEU A 46 9.32 14.09 3.95
C LEU A 46 8.16 13.80 2.97
N GLY A 47 7.91 12.52 2.72
CA GLY A 47 6.87 12.07 1.79
C GLY A 47 7.31 12.04 0.34
N THR A 48 8.62 12.01 0.05
CA THR A 48 9.16 11.95 -1.31
C THR A 48 8.84 10.62 -1.99
N ASN A 49 8.80 9.52 -1.26
CA ASN A 49 8.34 8.23 -1.76
C ASN A 49 6.87 8.25 -2.18
N LEU A 50 6.00 8.98 -1.45
CA LEU A 50 4.64 9.26 -1.92
C LEU A 50 4.65 10.09 -3.19
N GLN A 51 5.49 11.12 -3.27
CA GLN A 51 5.57 11.94 -4.46
C GLN A 51 5.96 11.11 -5.68
N ALA A 52 6.95 10.21 -5.54
CA ALA A 52 7.34 9.31 -6.61
C ALA A 52 6.17 8.44 -7.12
N LEU A 53 5.31 7.96 -6.21
CA LEU A 53 4.10 7.22 -6.60
C LEU A 53 3.05 8.12 -7.25
N ILE A 54 2.83 9.33 -6.72
CA ILE A 54 1.91 10.32 -7.31
C ILE A 54 2.33 10.65 -8.74
N ASP A 55 3.60 10.96 -8.95
CA ASP A 55 4.15 11.35 -10.27
C ASP A 55 4.15 10.18 -11.26
N SER A 56 4.13 8.95 -10.76
CA SER A 56 4.14 7.73 -11.59
C SER A 56 2.75 7.23 -11.96
N GLN A 57 1.67 7.69 -11.31
CA GLN A 57 0.30 7.25 -11.59
C GLN A 57 -0.04 7.42 -13.09
N ASN A 58 -0.62 6.38 -13.70
CA ASN A 58 -1.04 6.38 -15.10
C ASN A 58 0.06 6.72 -16.10
N THR A 59 1.32 6.54 -15.71
CA THR A 59 2.48 6.58 -16.62
C THR A 59 2.94 5.16 -16.98
N PRO A 60 3.87 4.98 -17.92
CA PRO A 60 4.47 3.67 -18.19
C PRO A 60 5.17 3.03 -16.97
N ALA A 61 5.60 3.85 -16.00
CA ALA A 61 6.22 3.36 -14.77
C ALA A 61 5.19 2.69 -13.83
N LEU A 62 3.96 3.21 -13.80
CA LEU A 62 2.85 2.68 -12.98
C LEU A 62 1.52 2.81 -13.74
N PRO A 63 1.29 1.99 -14.77
CA PRO A 63 0.14 2.10 -15.66
C PRO A 63 -1.15 1.66 -14.95
N ASN A 64 -2.27 2.33 -15.29
CA ASN A 64 -3.61 2.01 -14.78
C ASN A 64 -3.67 1.92 -13.24
N ALA A 65 -2.93 2.79 -12.55
CA ALA A 65 -2.89 2.85 -11.10
C ALA A 65 -3.38 4.20 -10.59
N GLU A 66 -4.18 4.15 -9.53
CA GLU A 66 -4.74 5.31 -8.85
C GLU A 66 -4.48 5.19 -7.34
N ILE A 67 -4.05 6.28 -6.71
CA ILE A 67 -3.95 6.37 -5.25
C ILE A 67 -5.33 6.76 -4.71
N VAL A 68 -6.04 5.81 -4.11
CA VAL A 68 -7.42 6.01 -3.62
C VAL A 68 -7.49 6.65 -2.24
N LEU A 69 -6.41 6.56 -1.46
CA LEU A 69 -6.35 7.15 -0.13
C LEU A 69 -4.91 7.37 0.32
N VAL A 70 -4.64 8.50 0.94
CA VAL A 70 -3.44 8.76 1.72
C VAL A 70 -3.81 8.84 3.20
N LEU A 71 -3.30 7.89 3.99
CA LEU A 71 -3.55 7.80 5.43
C LEU A 71 -2.30 8.19 6.20
N SER A 72 -2.43 9.07 7.20
CA SER A 72 -1.34 9.42 8.12
C SER A 72 -1.76 9.26 9.58
N ASN A 73 -0.81 8.87 10.43
CA ASN A 73 -0.99 8.90 11.88
C ASN A 73 -0.53 10.24 12.51
N ARG A 74 -0.19 11.24 11.68
CA ARG A 74 0.21 12.59 12.09
C ARG A 74 -0.55 13.66 11.32
N LYS A 75 -1.20 14.56 12.04
CA LYS A 75 -1.99 15.64 11.43
C LYS A 75 -1.14 16.59 10.56
N ALA A 76 0.09 16.85 10.97
CA ALA A 76 1.02 17.73 10.26
C ALA A 76 1.92 17.00 9.24
N ALA A 77 1.52 15.81 8.80
CA ALA A 77 2.30 15.08 7.78
C ALA A 77 2.26 15.81 6.43
N TYR A 78 3.42 16.18 5.90
CA TYR A 78 3.52 16.88 4.61
C TYR A 78 2.95 16.05 3.43
N GLY A 79 2.99 14.73 3.54
CA GLY A 79 2.34 13.84 2.57
C GLY A 79 0.83 14.07 2.40
N LEU A 80 0.13 14.51 3.45
CA LEU A 80 -1.28 14.91 3.32
C LEU A 80 -1.42 16.17 2.45
N THR A 81 -0.51 17.13 2.61
CA THR A 81 -0.45 18.34 1.76
C THR A 81 -0.18 17.96 0.31
N ARG A 82 0.79 17.07 0.04
CA ARG A 82 1.08 16.56 -1.31
C ARG A 82 -0.16 15.95 -1.97
N ALA A 83 -0.86 15.06 -1.25
CA ALA A 83 -2.08 14.41 -1.74
C ALA A 83 -3.19 15.42 -2.08
N LEU A 84 -3.35 16.46 -1.26
CA LEU A 84 -4.36 17.51 -1.49
C LEU A 84 -3.97 18.49 -2.60
N SER A 85 -2.69 18.60 -2.96
CA SER A 85 -2.18 19.55 -3.96
C SER A 85 -2.27 19.04 -5.39
N VAL A 86 -2.55 17.75 -5.62
CA VAL A 86 -2.77 17.20 -6.98
C VAL A 86 -4.18 17.48 -7.47
N ASN A 87 -4.37 17.38 -8.77
CA ASN A 87 -5.68 17.61 -9.40
C ASN A 87 -6.09 16.37 -10.24
N PRO A 88 -7.20 15.68 -9.88
CA PRO A 88 -8.04 15.92 -8.69
C PRO A 88 -7.29 15.57 -7.39
N PRO A 89 -7.67 16.20 -6.25
CA PRO A 89 -7.06 15.90 -4.96
C PRO A 89 -7.26 14.44 -4.54
N ILE A 90 -6.21 13.80 -4.05
CA ILE A 90 -6.28 12.44 -3.52
C ILE A 90 -6.98 12.49 -2.14
N PRO A 91 -7.96 11.60 -1.87
CA PRO A 91 -8.60 11.51 -0.57
C PRO A 91 -7.57 11.29 0.55
N THR A 92 -7.76 12.00 1.67
CA THR A 92 -6.85 11.90 2.82
C THR A 92 -7.58 11.52 4.10
N ARG A 93 -6.90 10.81 5.00
CA ARG A 93 -7.34 10.53 6.36
C ARG A 93 -6.19 10.71 7.34
N CYS A 94 -6.52 11.17 8.54
CA CYS A 94 -5.57 11.22 9.63
C CYS A 94 -6.16 10.50 10.84
N LEU A 95 -5.46 9.49 11.34
CA LEU A 95 -5.78 8.78 12.57
C LEU A 95 -4.52 8.72 13.43
N ALA A 96 -4.41 9.58 14.44
CA ALA A 96 -3.25 9.64 15.32
C ALA A 96 -3.47 8.81 16.58
N LEU A 97 -2.49 7.98 16.97
CA LEU A 97 -2.60 7.02 18.08
C LEU A 97 -2.94 7.70 19.41
N GLN A 98 -2.18 8.73 19.81
CA GLN A 98 -2.39 9.38 21.11
C GLN A 98 -3.76 10.06 21.23
N PRO A 99 -4.23 10.85 20.25
CA PRO A 99 -5.59 11.38 20.25
C PRO A 99 -6.67 10.29 20.26
N TYR A 100 -6.44 9.17 19.52
CA TYR A 100 -7.36 8.05 19.53
C TYR A 100 -7.52 7.43 20.93
N LEU A 101 -6.40 7.09 21.58
CA LEU A 101 -6.42 6.52 22.92
C LEU A 101 -6.99 7.49 23.96
N LYS A 102 -6.68 8.79 23.86
CA LYS A 102 -7.26 9.80 24.75
C LYS A 102 -8.79 9.90 24.63
N LYS A 103 -9.32 9.76 23.40
CA LYS A 103 -10.76 9.78 23.14
C LYS A 103 -11.43 8.46 23.56
N ASN A 104 -10.70 7.36 23.58
CA ASN A 104 -11.21 6.02 23.87
C ASN A 104 -10.35 5.37 24.96
N PRO A 105 -10.54 5.74 26.25
CA PRO A 105 -9.64 5.33 27.35
C PRO A 105 -9.61 3.81 27.59
N ASP A 106 -10.68 3.09 27.22
CA ASP A 106 -10.76 1.62 27.34
C ASP A 106 -10.15 0.87 26.14
N ARG A 107 -9.62 1.60 25.15
CA ARG A 107 -9.02 1.02 23.96
C ARG A 107 -7.50 0.95 24.07
N THR A 108 -6.95 -0.03 23.40
CA THR A 108 -5.50 -0.31 23.34
C THR A 108 -4.90 0.11 22.00
N ARG A 109 -3.58 0.01 21.89
CA ARG A 109 -2.88 0.13 20.60
C ARG A 109 -3.36 -0.89 19.56
N LYS A 110 -3.71 -2.10 19.99
CA LYS A 110 -4.26 -3.13 19.07
C LYS A 110 -5.62 -2.70 18.51
N ASP A 111 -6.47 -2.07 19.34
CA ASP A 111 -7.76 -1.52 18.87
C ASP A 111 -7.57 -0.36 17.88
N TYR A 112 -6.54 0.46 18.09
CA TYR A 112 -6.15 1.48 17.12
C TYR A 112 -5.76 0.86 15.78
N ASP A 113 -4.97 -0.22 15.77
CA ASP A 113 -4.57 -0.92 14.54
C ASP A 113 -5.76 -1.55 13.83
N VAL A 114 -6.77 -2.04 14.57
CA VAL A 114 -8.05 -2.48 13.99
C VAL A 114 -8.77 -1.32 13.28
N GLU A 115 -8.76 -0.11 13.87
CA GLU A 115 -9.37 1.05 13.23
C GLU A 115 -8.59 1.50 12.00
N VAL A 116 -7.25 1.41 12.01
CA VAL A 116 -6.41 1.59 10.82
C VAL A 116 -6.80 0.60 9.72
N ALA A 117 -6.94 -0.70 10.07
CA ALA A 117 -7.34 -1.74 9.13
C ALA A 117 -8.74 -1.46 8.54
N ARG A 118 -9.69 -0.99 9.36
CA ARG A 118 -11.03 -0.59 8.92
C ARG A 118 -10.99 0.51 7.86
N ILE A 119 -10.18 1.55 8.08
CA ILE A 119 -10.00 2.64 7.10
C ILE A 119 -9.42 2.09 5.80
N VAL A 120 -8.44 1.19 5.88
CA VAL A 120 -7.80 0.55 4.72
C VAL A 120 -8.81 -0.26 3.92
N VAL A 121 -9.51 -1.20 4.56
CA VAL A 121 -10.46 -2.10 3.88
C VAL A 121 -11.60 -1.32 3.23
N ASN A 122 -12.11 -0.27 3.90
CA ASN A 122 -13.16 0.58 3.34
C ASN A 122 -12.71 1.36 2.08
N ALA A 123 -11.42 1.61 1.92
CA ALA A 123 -10.88 2.23 0.71
C ALA A 123 -10.74 1.23 -0.45
N LYS A 124 -10.92 -0.08 -0.20
CA LYS A 124 -10.85 -1.18 -1.18
C LYS A 124 -9.62 -1.14 -2.09
N PRO A 125 -8.39 -1.00 -1.54
CA PRO A 125 -7.19 -0.95 -2.36
C PRO A 125 -6.79 -2.35 -2.84
N ASP A 126 -6.07 -2.42 -3.97
CA ASP A 126 -5.40 -3.64 -4.43
C ASP A 126 -4.03 -3.86 -3.75
N VAL A 127 -3.43 -2.79 -3.20
CA VAL A 127 -2.17 -2.83 -2.44
C VAL A 127 -2.09 -1.70 -1.41
N VAL A 128 -1.47 -1.99 -0.28
CA VAL A 128 -1.10 -1.00 0.74
C VAL A 128 0.41 -0.77 0.68
N VAL A 129 0.84 0.47 0.52
CA VAL A 129 2.25 0.85 0.49
C VAL A 129 2.60 1.65 1.75
N LEU A 130 3.51 1.14 2.57
CA LEU A 130 4.04 1.82 3.73
C LEU A 130 5.27 2.64 3.29
N ALA A 131 5.08 3.93 3.05
CA ALA A 131 6.15 4.85 2.66
C ALA A 131 6.49 5.77 3.84
N GLY A 132 7.55 5.42 4.57
CA GLY A 132 7.95 6.12 5.79
C GLY A 132 7.01 5.91 6.97
N TRP A 133 6.26 4.84 7.00
CA TRP A 133 5.38 4.45 8.12
C TRP A 133 6.21 3.84 9.26
N MET A 134 6.36 4.57 10.36
CA MET A 134 7.21 4.17 11.50
C MET A 134 6.47 3.43 12.62
N HIS A 135 5.14 3.34 12.55
CA HIS A 135 4.34 2.59 13.52
C HIS A 135 4.29 1.13 13.10
N ILE A 136 4.76 0.23 13.96
CA ILE A 136 4.68 -1.21 13.73
C ILE A 136 3.22 -1.64 13.87
N LEU A 137 2.64 -2.07 12.77
CA LEU A 137 1.27 -2.58 12.71
C LEU A 137 1.19 -3.95 13.39
N SER A 138 0.15 -4.18 14.17
CA SER A 138 -0.05 -5.44 14.87
C SER A 138 -0.45 -6.56 13.90
N GLU A 139 -0.25 -7.80 14.34
CA GLU A 139 -0.72 -8.99 13.62
C GLU A 139 -2.23 -8.91 13.29
N ARG A 140 -3.02 -8.32 14.21
CA ARG A 140 -4.45 -8.12 14.00
C ARG A 140 -4.79 -7.25 12.80
N PHE A 141 -3.99 -6.22 12.53
CA PHE A 141 -4.13 -5.43 11.30
C PHE A 141 -3.94 -6.30 10.06
N LEU A 142 -2.86 -7.10 10.04
CA LEU A 142 -2.55 -7.98 8.91
C LEU A 142 -3.65 -9.03 8.69
N GLU A 143 -4.14 -9.66 9.76
CA GLU A 143 -5.24 -10.63 9.68
C GLU A 143 -6.51 -10.06 9.03
N ILE A 144 -6.83 -8.79 9.35
CA ILE A 144 -8.03 -8.13 8.81
C ILE A 144 -7.84 -7.78 7.32
N VAL A 145 -6.71 -7.18 6.94
CA VAL A 145 -6.48 -6.79 5.54
C VAL A 145 -6.24 -7.99 4.62
N GLU A 146 -5.79 -9.11 5.17
CA GLU A 146 -5.67 -10.39 4.46
C GLU A 146 -7.01 -11.17 4.41
N GLY A 147 -8.07 -10.68 5.05
CA GLY A 147 -9.37 -11.36 5.11
C GLY A 147 -9.41 -12.60 5.99
N ARG A 148 -8.36 -12.87 6.80
CA ARG A 148 -8.31 -14.00 7.73
C ARG A 148 -9.21 -13.81 8.95
N VAL A 149 -9.54 -12.56 9.25
CA VAL A 149 -10.43 -12.19 10.34
C VAL A 149 -11.45 -11.18 9.85
N ALA A 150 -12.72 -11.54 9.99
CA ALA A 150 -13.85 -10.66 9.72
C ALA A 150 -14.13 -9.72 10.91
N LEU A 151 -14.60 -8.52 10.63
CA LEU A 151 -15.21 -7.60 11.59
C LEU A 151 -16.69 -7.49 11.26
N ASN A 152 -17.56 -7.57 12.28
CA ASN A 152 -19.03 -7.66 12.10
C ASN A 152 -19.65 -6.52 11.27
N ASP A 153 -19.02 -5.38 11.23
CA ASP A 153 -19.49 -4.15 10.58
C ASP A 153 -18.59 -3.71 9.40
N LEU A 154 -17.76 -4.62 8.90
CA LEU A 154 -16.82 -4.37 7.79
C LEU A 154 -16.93 -5.52 6.78
N GLU A 155 -17.08 -5.16 5.50
CA GLU A 155 -17.00 -6.13 4.41
C GLU A 155 -15.59 -6.76 4.39
N THR A 156 -15.52 -8.08 4.47
CA THR A 156 -14.24 -8.79 4.38
C THR A 156 -13.67 -8.64 2.96
N PRO A 157 -12.38 -8.32 2.81
CA PRO A 157 -11.77 -8.27 1.48
C PRO A 157 -11.99 -9.57 0.70
N ALA A 158 -12.45 -9.47 -0.54
CA ALA A 158 -12.65 -10.64 -1.41
C ALA A 158 -11.34 -11.38 -1.70
N MET A 159 -10.22 -10.65 -1.68
CA MET A 159 -8.86 -11.16 -1.82
C MET A 159 -7.96 -10.51 -0.76
N PRO A 160 -6.91 -11.22 -0.29
CA PRO A 160 -5.93 -10.63 0.60
C PRO A 160 -5.32 -9.35 0.00
N ILE A 161 -5.35 -8.27 0.77
CA ILE A 161 -4.72 -7.00 0.36
C ILE A 161 -3.24 -7.07 0.74
N PRO A 162 -2.30 -7.12 -0.21
CA PRO A 162 -0.88 -7.14 0.09
C PRO A 162 -0.44 -5.81 0.72
N VAL A 163 0.37 -5.90 1.76
CA VAL A 163 1.01 -4.75 2.40
C VAL A 163 2.50 -4.82 2.11
N ILE A 164 3.07 -3.75 1.57
CA ILE A 164 4.50 -3.65 1.26
C ILE A 164 5.12 -2.48 2.02
N ASN A 165 6.39 -2.62 2.39
CA ASN A 165 7.16 -1.59 3.10
C ASN A 165 8.47 -1.31 2.37
N LEU A 166 8.85 -0.04 2.34
CA LEU A 166 10.19 0.38 1.93
C LEU A 166 11.07 0.46 3.16
N HIS A 167 12.20 -0.24 3.14
CA HIS A 167 13.22 -0.22 4.19
C HIS A 167 14.58 0.20 3.60
N PRO A 168 15.23 1.24 4.15
CA PRO A 168 16.49 1.75 3.62
C PRO A 168 17.70 0.95 4.12
N ALA A 169 17.64 -0.37 3.97
CA ALA A 169 18.75 -1.29 4.20
C ALA A 169 18.58 -2.57 3.37
N LEU A 170 19.64 -3.35 3.29
CA LEU A 170 19.63 -4.69 2.68
C LEU A 170 18.88 -5.69 3.57
N PRO A 171 18.36 -6.79 3.00
CA PRO A 171 17.64 -7.81 3.77
C PRO A 171 18.48 -8.34 4.95
N GLY A 172 17.88 -8.31 6.13
CA GLY A 172 18.53 -8.77 7.36
C GLY A 172 19.53 -7.79 7.98
N ALA A 173 19.69 -6.59 7.41
CA ALA A 173 20.58 -5.56 7.93
C ALA A 173 19.79 -4.38 8.48
N PHE A 174 20.23 -3.82 9.60
CA PHE A 174 19.77 -2.55 10.19
C PHE A 174 18.25 -2.43 10.36
N ASP A 175 17.56 -3.51 10.76
CA ASP A 175 16.11 -3.52 11.01
C ASP A 175 15.66 -2.34 11.87
N GLY A 176 14.49 -1.76 11.56
CA GLY A 176 13.88 -0.67 12.32
C GLY A 176 14.41 0.72 11.98
N ALA A 177 14.40 1.63 12.95
CA ALA A 177 14.65 3.05 12.74
C ALA A 177 16.13 3.38 12.49
N ASN A 178 16.36 4.53 11.79
CA ASN A 178 17.69 5.11 11.53
C ASN A 178 18.65 4.15 10.77
N ALA A 179 18.13 3.31 9.88
CA ALA A 179 18.91 2.31 9.17
C ALA A 179 20.07 2.93 8.38
N ILE A 180 19.84 4.02 7.62
CA ILE A 180 20.88 4.70 6.83
C ILE A 180 22.03 5.19 7.72
N LYS A 181 21.69 5.87 8.82
CA LYS A 181 22.70 6.38 9.75
C LYS A 181 23.51 5.24 10.36
N ARG A 182 22.87 4.15 10.78
CA ARG A 182 23.56 2.97 11.34
C ARG A 182 24.45 2.28 10.31
N ALA A 183 24.01 2.19 9.06
CA ALA A 183 24.82 1.66 7.97
C ALA A 183 26.05 2.55 7.70
N TYR A 184 25.87 3.87 7.67
CA TYR A 184 26.97 4.82 7.52
C TYR A 184 27.98 4.71 8.67
N GLU A 185 27.52 4.62 9.92
CA GLU A 185 28.40 4.44 11.08
C GLU A 185 29.16 3.11 11.04
N ALA A 186 28.54 2.02 10.58
CA ALA A 186 29.17 0.73 10.38
C ALA A 186 30.24 0.79 9.25
N PHE A 187 29.93 1.48 8.16
CA PHE A 187 30.91 1.72 7.09
C PHE A 187 32.12 2.52 7.59
N MET A 188 31.90 3.58 8.35
CA MET A 188 33.00 4.39 8.93
C MET A 188 33.91 3.58 9.88
N LYS A 189 33.39 2.49 10.47
CA LYS A 189 34.17 1.55 11.27
C LYS A 189 34.82 0.43 10.45
N GLY A 190 34.54 0.35 9.14
CA GLY A 190 35.04 -0.72 8.27
C GLY A 190 34.33 -2.07 8.48
N GLU A 191 33.14 -2.07 9.08
CA GLU A 191 32.33 -3.27 9.32
C GLU A 191 31.54 -3.73 8.08
N ILE A 192 31.25 -2.78 7.17
CA ILE A 192 30.57 -3.04 5.90
C ILE A 192 31.19 -2.21 4.77
N GLU A 193 30.99 -2.63 3.51
CA GLU A 193 31.47 -1.91 2.34
C GLU A 193 30.32 -1.24 1.56
N GLN A 194 29.11 -1.73 1.75
CA GLN A 194 27.93 -1.25 1.02
C GLN A 194 26.68 -1.29 1.91
N SER A 195 25.69 -0.53 1.50
CA SER A 195 24.33 -0.57 2.05
C SER A 195 23.33 -0.81 0.91
N GLY A 196 22.13 -0.37 1.06
CA GLY A 196 21.08 -0.49 0.04
C GLY A 196 19.71 -0.16 0.57
N CYS A 197 18.73 -0.52 -0.20
CA CYS A 197 17.34 -0.44 0.19
C CYS A 197 16.54 -1.61 -0.39
N MET A 198 15.45 -1.94 0.25
CA MET A 198 14.53 -2.97 -0.22
C MET A 198 13.07 -2.53 -0.10
N VAL A 199 12.24 -3.04 -0.98
CA VAL A 199 10.80 -3.13 -0.75
C VAL A 199 10.46 -4.59 -0.49
N HIS A 200 9.77 -4.86 0.60
CA HIS A 200 9.43 -6.20 1.05
C HIS A 200 7.95 -6.30 1.44
N ARG A 201 7.42 -7.51 1.50
CA ARG A 201 6.10 -7.79 2.08
C ARG A 201 6.14 -7.51 3.58
N VAL A 202 5.07 -6.93 4.11
CA VAL A 202 4.94 -6.74 5.56
C VAL A 202 4.41 -8.03 6.17
N VAL A 203 5.13 -8.51 7.18
CA VAL A 203 4.78 -9.65 8.02
C VAL A 203 4.84 -9.22 9.49
N LYS A 204 4.53 -10.13 10.42
CA LYS A 204 4.55 -9.86 11.86
C LYS A 204 5.92 -9.36 12.36
N ASP A 205 6.99 -9.97 11.84
CA ASP A 205 8.36 -9.62 12.20
C ASP A 205 8.84 -8.43 11.38
N VAL A 206 9.32 -7.40 12.08
CA VAL A 206 9.70 -6.11 11.48
C VAL A 206 10.83 -6.32 10.47
N ASP A 207 10.64 -5.79 9.25
CA ASP A 207 11.59 -5.79 8.13
C ASP A 207 12.08 -7.19 7.69
N ARG A 208 11.34 -8.27 8.08
CA ARG A 208 11.67 -9.69 7.81
C ARG A 208 10.82 -10.34 6.73
N GLY A 209 9.91 -9.61 6.11
CA GLY A 209 9.09 -10.13 5.02
C GLY A 209 9.91 -10.39 3.76
N GLU A 210 9.34 -11.21 2.87
CA GLU A 210 9.94 -11.56 1.58
C GLU A 210 10.27 -10.31 0.76
N PRO A 211 11.54 -10.11 0.36
CA PRO A 211 11.92 -9.01 -0.51
C PRO A 211 11.26 -9.10 -1.90
N ILE A 212 10.72 -7.99 -2.37
CA ILE A 212 10.12 -7.86 -3.69
C ILE A 212 11.15 -7.29 -4.66
N ILE A 213 11.86 -6.24 -4.22
CA ILE A 213 12.97 -5.60 -4.92
C ILE A 213 14.04 -5.24 -3.89
N VAL A 214 15.29 -5.49 -4.23
CA VAL A 214 16.48 -5.10 -3.47
C VAL A 214 17.40 -4.32 -4.40
N ARG A 215 18.02 -3.25 -3.88
CA ARG A 215 19.07 -2.48 -4.56
C ARG A 215 20.23 -2.24 -3.62
N GLU A 216 21.40 -2.65 -4.05
CA GLU A 216 22.64 -2.33 -3.38
C GLU A 216 23.08 -0.91 -3.74
N VAL A 217 23.64 -0.21 -2.77
CA VAL A 217 24.21 1.13 -2.92
C VAL A 217 25.55 1.14 -2.22
N THR A 218 26.62 1.30 -3.00
CA THR A 218 27.97 1.43 -2.48
C THR A 218 28.08 2.71 -1.66
N ILE A 219 28.75 2.67 -0.50
CA ILE A 219 29.06 3.86 0.28
C ILE A 219 30.45 4.35 -0.19
N GLU A 220 30.54 5.60 -0.60
CA GLU A 220 31.77 6.16 -1.16
C GLU A 220 32.72 6.63 -0.04
N LYS A 221 33.99 6.35 -0.18
CA LYS A 221 34.98 6.75 0.81
C LYS A 221 35.07 8.29 0.89
N GLY A 222 34.83 8.84 2.07
CA GLY A 222 34.79 10.28 2.30
C GLY A 222 33.46 10.96 1.98
N GLU A 223 32.44 10.19 1.59
CA GLU A 223 31.07 10.69 1.41
C GLU A 223 30.49 11.12 2.76
N SER A 224 29.68 12.19 2.77
CA SER A 224 28.93 12.57 3.97
C SER A 224 27.66 11.72 4.12
N LEU A 225 27.10 11.68 5.33
CA LEU A 225 25.83 10.99 5.57
C LEU A 225 24.70 11.56 4.70
N GLU A 226 24.65 12.88 4.56
CA GLU A 226 23.64 13.57 3.75
C GLU A 226 23.74 13.20 2.27
N ALA A 227 24.95 13.06 1.73
CA ALA A 227 25.15 12.66 0.33
C ALA A 227 24.71 11.21 0.10
N LEU A 228 25.01 10.31 1.04
CA LEU A 228 24.52 8.93 1.02
C LEU A 228 22.98 8.90 1.10
N GLU A 229 22.37 9.68 2.00
CA GLU A 229 20.92 9.77 2.13
C GLU A 229 20.25 10.23 0.82
N GLU A 230 20.80 11.26 0.16
CA GLU A 230 20.29 11.73 -1.13
C GLU A 230 20.35 10.65 -2.23
N ARG A 231 21.43 9.89 -2.29
CA ARG A 231 21.57 8.79 -3.26
C ARG A 231 20.59 7.64 -2.97
N LEU A 232 20.49 7.25 -1.70
CA LEU A 232 19.53 6.23 -1.27
C LEU A 232 18.09 6.65 -1.58
N HIS A 233 17.70 7.90 -1.28
CA HIS A 233 16.35 8.38 -1.56
C HIS A 233 16.00 8.32 -3.06
N LYS A 234 16.95 8.59 -3.96
CA LYS A 234 16.71 8.42 -5.41
C LYS A 234 16.40 6.97 -5.77
N VAL A 235 17.19 6.04 -5.21
CA VAL A 235 16.96 4.60 -5.42
C VAL A 235 15.65 4.13 -4.79
N GLU A 236 15.31 4.63 -3.60
CA GLU A 236 14.03 4.35 -2.94
C GLU A 236 12.83 4.75 -3.80
N HIS A 237 12.87 5.96 -4.44
CA HIS A 237 11.81 6.42 -5.33
C HIS A 237 11.61 5.48 -6.52
N GLU A 238 12.68 4.95 -7.08
CA GLU A 238 12.60 4.02 -8.20
C GLU A 238 12.01 2.67 -7.77
N ILE A 239 12.55 2.08 -6.70
CA ILE A 239 12.15 0.72 -6.30
C ILE A 239 10.76 0.65 -5.70
N ILE A 240 10.26 1.72 -5.03
CA ILE A 240 8.90 1.74 -4.49
C ILE A 240 7.87 1.71 -5.62
N VAL A 241 8.10 2.44 -6.70
CA VAL A 241 7.26 2.45 -7.90
C VAL A 241 7.30 1.08 -8.60
N GLN A 242 8.50 0.54 -8.82
CA GLN A 242 8.70 -0.77 -9.46
C GLN A 242 8.05 -1.90 -8.64
N ALA A 243 8.21 -1.90 -7.31
CA ALA A 243 7.62 -2.91 -6.44
C ALA A 243 6.08 -2.82 -6.42
N THR A 244 5.54 -1.60 -6.36
CA THR A 244 4.09 -1.37 -6.44
C THR A 244 3.54 -1.91 -7.75
N LYS A 245 4.17 -1.60 -8.88
CA LYS A 245 3.81 -2.14 -10.21
C LYS A 245 3.82 -3.67 -10.21
N LYS A 246 4.90 -4.28 -9.73
CA LYS A 246 5.06 -5.76 -9.68
C LYS A 246 3.95 -6.42 -8.86
N ILE A 247 3.56 -5.83 -7.73
CA ILE A 247 2.44 -6.35 -6.92
C ILE A 247 1.11 -6.23 -7.67
N LEU A 248 0.82 -5.08 -8.27
CA LEU A 248 -0.41 -4.86 -9.02
C LEU A 248 -0.53 -5.80 -10.22
N GLU A 249 0.55 -6.03 -10.95
CA GLU A 249 0.60 -7.00 -12.07
C GLU A 249 0.34 -8.43 -11.57
N GLY A 250 0.94 -8.83 -10.44
CA GLY A 250 0.71 -10.14 -9.82
C GLY A 250 -0.72 -10.36 -9.33
N CYS A 251 -1.42 -9.33 -8.88
CA CYS A 251 -2.84 -9.39 -8.51
C CYS A 251 -3.75 -9.60 -9.73
N GLY A 252 -3.31 -9.25 -10.96
CA GLY A 252 -4.09 -9.39 -12.20
C GLY A 252 -4.08 -10.78 -12.84
N VAL A 253 -3.11 -11.61 -12.52
CA VAL A 253 -2.93 -12.95 -13.15
C VAL A 253 -3.87 -14.01 -12.58
N ARG A 254 -4.58 -13.76 -11.48
CA ARG A 254 -5.45 -14.74 -10.81
C ARG A 254 -6.92 -14.74 -11.28
N TYR A 255 -7.25 -14.07 -12.37
CA TYR A 255 -8.62 -14.01 -12.92
C TYR A 255 -8.74 -14.57 -14.34
N SER A 256 -7.91 -15.53 -14.69
CA SER A 256 -8.11 -16.33 -15.92
C SER A 256 -8.60 -17.75 -15.59
#